data_76a37a0a2c8668a2af033b12f66cdfc7
#
_entry.id   76a37a0a2c8668a2af033b12f66cdfc7
#
_cell.length_a   1.000
_cell.length_b   1.000
_cell.length_c   1.000
_cell.angle_alpha   90.00
_cell.angle_beta   90.00
_cell.angle_gamma   90.00
#
_symmetry.space_group_name_H-M   'P 1'
#
loop_
_entity.id
_entity.type
_entity.pdbx_description
1 polymer ?
#
loop_
_entity_poly.entity_id
_entity_poly.type
_entity_poly.pdbx_seq_one_letter_code
_entity_poly.pdbx_strand_id
1 'polypeptide(L)'
;MTHLFRMDAGSYDCGTSTYPLLGYTIGEMLNRIARKYPRTDALVSVHQGIRYTYGEFLGRVNDLARGLMAIGVEKGDRVGIWAMNHAEWVLTQCATARIGAIMVNINPAYRTYELEYVLKQAEIQTVIVQGRFKTSDYIGMFREACPEVDTSRTGHLETEKFPFLKNVIFMGDEPQKGMFSWSQIISRGQAVSKDELVAREESLDFDDPINIMYTSGTTGFPKGVVLSHHSILNNGYIIGEGMNFSEKDRLCIPVPFYHCFGMVLSNIACMTHGSTMVLPSPTFDALEVLKTVEKERCTALHGVPTMFIAELSHPDFPKYSMKTLRTGIMAGSPCPIEVMKEVNRKMNMSEIVIVYGQTETAPGVTMTTTKDPLERRVSTVGRVFPHTEIKIIDPKSGKIVPRGEIGEICARGYCVMKCYYHNPSATNATLDENHWNHTGDLGTIDEEGYVKIVGRLKDMVIRGGENIYPREIEEFLHHHPKIADVYVVGVPDVKYGEELCAWVMVENGHSLSEEEVKEFCRGKIAHYKIPRYVMFVNEFPMSITGKIQKFKMREASIKALGLEDASKIETA
;
A
#
# COMPACT_ATOMS: atom_id res chain seq x y z
N MET A 1 -5.67 29.25 -27.23
CA MET A 1 -7.08 28.86 -26.98
C MET A 1 -7.31 27.98 -25.75
N THR A 2 -6.30 27.46 -25.11
CA THR A 2 -6.41 26.52 -23.98
C THR A 2 -6.55 27.16 -22.58
N HIS A 3 -6.29 28.45 -22.42
CA HIS A 3 -6.37 29.12 -21.11
C HIS A 3 -7.76 29.67 -20.74
N LEU A 4 -8.59 29.98 -21.71
CA LEU A 4 -9.92 30.60 -21.47
C LEU A 4 -10.97 29.66 -20.87
N PHE A 5 -10.81 28.31 -21.06
CA PHE A 5 -11.74 27.31 -20.52
C PHE A 5 -11.34 26.76 -19.15
N ARG A 6 -10.14 27.03 -18.64
CA ARG A 6 -9.69 26.57 -17.32
C ARG A 6 -10.15 27.45 -16.16
N MET A 7 -10.41 28.72 -16.40
CA MET A 7 -10.74 29.68 -15.32
C MET A 7 -12.17 29.50 -14.75
N ASP A 8 -13.09 28.85 -15.49
CA ASP A 8 -14.45 28.52 -15.02
C ASP A 8 -14.63 27.00 -14.79
N ALA A 9 -13.60 26.18 -15.03
CA ALA A 9 -13.66 24.76 -14.75
C ALA A 9 -13.51 24.54 -13.25
N GLY A 10 -14.50 23.96 -12.60
CA GLY A 10 -14.40 23.53 -11.20
C GLY A 10 -13.20 22.60 -10.94
N SER A 11 -13.06 22.13 -9.74
CA SER A 11 -12.02 21.18 -9.32
C SER A 11 -12.20 19.81 -9.97
N TYR A 12 -11.97 19.76 -11.30
CA TYR A 12 -11.98 18.55 -12.13
C TYR A 12 -10.75 18.55 -13.04
N ASP A 13 -10.12 17.39 -13.16
CA ASP A 13 -9.01 17.21 -14.09
C ASP A 13 -8.99 15.78 -14.66
N CYS A 14 -8.38 15.62 -15.84
CA CYS A 14 -8.22 14.35 -16.53
C CYS A 14 -6.78 14.24 -17.03
N GLY A 15 -6.11 13.14 -16.68
CA GLY A 15 -4.74 12.89 -17.12
C GLY A 15 -4.67 12.54 -18.60
N THR A 16 -3.89 13.33 -19.34
CA THR A 16 -3.64 13.08 -20.77
C THR A 16 -2.34 12.32 -20.98
N SER A 17 -2.28 11.50 -22.03
CA SER A 17 -1.07 10.75 -22.40
C SER A 17 -1.00 10.57 -23.92
N THR A 18 0.24 10.39 -24.40
CA THR A 18 0.54 10.04 -25.79
C THR A 18 0.70 8.54 -26.00
N TYR A 19 0.73 7.75 -24.93
CA TYR A 19 0.79 6.29 -24.97
C TYR A 19 -0.51 5.66 -24.48
N PRO A 20 -0.96 4.55 -25.09
CA PRO A 20 -2.18 3.86 -24.71
C PRO A 20 -2.00 3.08 -23.40
N LEU A 21 -3.12 2.71 -22.79
CA LEU A 21 -3.11 1.69 -21.75
C LEU A 21 -2.69 0.32 -22.33
N LEU A 22 -2.04 -0.49 -21.51
CA LEU A 22 -1.63 -1.84 -21.86
C LEU A 22 -2.85 -2.77 -21.84
N GLY A 23 -3.17 -3.38 -22.97
CA GLY A 23 -4.22 -4.38 -23.11
C GLY A 23 -3.64 -5.79 -22.98
N TYR A 24 -2.90 -6.08 -21.89
CA TYR A 24 -2.26 -7.36 -21.63
C TYR A 24 -2.60 -7.89 -20.26
N THR A 25 -2.51 -9.21 -20.09
CA THR A 25 -2.45 -9.80 -18.75
C THR A 25 -1.04 -9.61 -18.14
N ILE A 26 -0.93 -9.80 -16.82
CA ILE A 26 0.37 -9.75 -16.13
C ILE A 26 1.30 -10.86 -16.65
N GLY A 27 0.75 -12.05 -16.96
CA GLY A 27 1.51 -13.16 -17.55
C GLY A 27 2.09 -12.83 -18.91
N GLU A 28 1.27 -12.27 -19.82
CA GLU A 28 1.72 -11.83 -21.15
C GLU A 28 2.80 -10.75 -21.06
N MET A 29 2.65 -9.80 -20.12
CA MET A 29 3.66 -8.75 -19.91
C MET A 29 4.97 -9.35 -19.43
N LEU A 30 4.95 -10.30 -18.49
CA LEU A 30 6.16 -11.02 -18.07
C LEU A 30 6.84 -11.74 -19.22
N ASN A 31 6.09 -12.42 -20.09
CA ASN A 31 6.63 -13.06 -21.30
C ASN A 31 7.35 -12.05 -22.20
N ARG A 32 6.76 -10.87 -22.43
CA ARG A 32 7.34 -9.81 -23.26
C ARG A 32 8.64 -9.29 -22.68
N ILE A 33 8.67 -8.99 -21.39
CA ILE A 33 9.85 -8.48 -20.69
C ILE A 33 10.96 -9.53 -20.63
N ALA A 34 10.65 -10.79 -20.32
CA ALA A 34 11.64 -11.86 -20.28
C ALA A 34 12.26 -12.15 -21.67
N ARG A 35 11.50 -11.99 -22.74
CA ARG A 35 12.04 -12.07 -24.12
C ARG A 35 12.93 -10.89 -24.45
N LYS A 36 12.58 -9.68 -23.99
CA LYS A 36 13.32 -8.46 -24.28
C LYS A 36 14.62 -8.36 -23.47
N TYR A 37 14.59 -8.78 -22.21
CA TYR A 37 15.69 -8.63 -21.26
C TYR A 37 16.05 -9.95 -20.55
N PRO A 38 16.30 -11.06 -21.26
CA PRO A 38 16.42 -12.40 -20.67
C PRO A 38 17.57 -12.54 -19.68
N ARG A 39 18.61 -11.71 -19.78
CA ARG A 39 19.83 -11.77 -18.97
C ARG A 39 19.90 -10.69 -17.89
N THR A 40 18.97 -9.75 -17.86
CA THR A 40 18.88 -8.74 -16.81
C THR A 40 18.37 -9.39 -15.53
N ASP A 41 18.91 -9.02 -14.37
CA ASP A 41 18.38 -9.45 -13.08
C ASP A 41 16.90 -9.02 -12.97
N ALA A 42 16.02 -9.96 -12.66
CA ALA A 42 14.61 -9.68 -12.38
C ALA A 42 14.37 -9.56 -10.88
N LEU A 43 14.91 -10.51 -10.12
CA LEU A 43 14.68 -10.64 -8.68
C LEU A 43 15.96 -10.99 -7.94
N VAL A 44 16.29 -10.19 -6.94
CA VAL A 44 17.40 -10.42 -6.00
C VAL A 44 16.85 -10.42 -4.59
N SER A 45 16.80 -11.57 -3.94
CA SER A 45 16.47 -11.68 -2.51
C SER A 45 17.75 -11.82 -1.72
N VAL A 46 18.21 -10.72 -1.11
CA VAL A 46 19.52 -10.67 -0.43
C VAL A 46 19.54 -11.60 0.78
N HIS A 47 18.49 -11.59 1.58
CA HIS A 47 18.38 -12.41 2.80
C HIS A 47 18.24 -13.91 2.53
N GLN A 48 17.79 -14.30 1.31
CA GLN A 48 17.69 -15.71 0.90
C GLN A 48 18.90 -16.16 0.06
N GLY A 49 19.78 -15.24 -0.36
CA GLY A 49 20.85 -15.53 -1.30
C GLY A 49 20.38 -15.91 -2.70
N ILE A 50 19.16 -15.49 -3.09
CA ILE A 50 18.54 -15.81 -4.37
C ILE A 50 18.78 -14.68 -5.36
N ARG A 51 19.09 -15.05 -6.61
CA ARG A 51 19.18 -14.14 -7.76
C ARG A 51 18.67 -14.85 -8.99
N TYR A 52 17.69 -14.24 -9.66
CA TYR A 52 17.14 -14.71 -10.93
C TYR A 52 17.21 -13.62 -11.98
N THR A 53 17.71 -13.95 -13.16
CA THR A 53 17.50 -13.17 -14.38
C THR A 53 16.01 -13.24 -14.80
N TYR A 54 15.55 -12.35 -15.70
CA TYR A 54 14.17 -12.44 -16.22
C TYR A 54 13.88 -13.77 -16.92
N GLY A 55 14.87 -14.36 -17.61
CA GLY A 55 14.72 -15.69 -18.20
C GLY A 55 14.53 -16.79 -17.17
N GLU A 56 15.35 -16.79 -16.12
CA GLU A 56 15.24 -17.75 -15.01
C GLU A 56 13.97 -17.53 -14.20
N PHE A 57 13.64 -16.27 -13.90
CA PHE A 57 12.42 -15.90 -13.18
C PHE A 57 11.17 -16.40 -13.91
N LEU A 58 11.05 -16.17 -15.23
CA LEU A 58 9.95 -16.71 -16.03
C LEU A 58 9.91 -18.24 -15.95
N GLY A 59 11.06 -18.93 -15.99
CA GLY A 59 11.12 -20.39 -15.82
C GLY A 59 10.53 -20.83 -14.47
N ARG A 60 10.93 -20.18 -13.37
CA ARG A 60 10.42 -20.48 -12.02
C ARG A 60 8.93 -20.20 -11.87
N VAL A 61 8.46 -19.09 -12.46
CA VAL A 61 7.02 -18.74 -12.49
C VAL A 61 6.24 -19.83 -13.24
N ASN A 62 6.75 -20.30 -14.39
CA ASN A 62 6.10 -21.38 -15.17
C ASN A 62 6.03 -22.68 -14.39
N ASP A 63 7.10 -23.05 -13.68
CA ASP A 63 7.14 -24.28 -12.88
C ASP A 63 6.12 -24.21 -11.73
N LEU A 64 6.02 -23.08 -11.03
CA LEU A 64 5.02 -22.87 -10.00
C LEU A 64 3.59 -22.85 -10.57
N ALA A 65 3.36 -22.16 -11.67
CA ALA A 65 2.06 -22.07 -12.33
C ALA A 65 1.54 -23.47 -12.72
N ARG A 66 2.38 -24.29 -13.36
CA ARG A 66 2.06 -25.70 -13.65
C ARG A 66 1.86 -26.53 -12.39
N GLY A 67 2.64 -26.26 -11.32
CA GLY A 67 2.48 -26.93 -10.04
C GLY A 67 1.12 -26.66 -9.40
N LEU A 68 0.64 -25.41 -9.45
CA LEU A 68 -0.69 -25.03 -8.97
C LEU A 68 -1.78 -25.68 -9.83
N MET A 69 -1.64 -25.71 -11.16
CA MET A 69 -2.57 -26.43 -12.04
C MET A 69 -2.62 -27.94 -11.72
N ALA A 70 -1.47 -28.56 -11.45
CA ALA A 70 -1.36 -29.98 -11.13
C ALA A 70 -2.05 -30.40 -9.83
N ILE A 71 -2.25 -29.46 -8.90
CA ILE A 71 -3.03 -29.70 -7.67
C ILE A 71 -4.49 -29.23 -7.79
N GLY A 72 -4.94 -28.92 -9.02
CA GLY A 72 -6.33 -28.60 -9.34
C GLY A 72 -6.74 -27.15 -9.13
N VAL A 73 -5.79 -26.20 -9.15
CA VAL A 73 -6.12 -24.77 -9.16
C VAL A 73 -6.65 -24.35 -10.53
N GLU A 74 -7.84 -23.79 -10.56
CA GLU A 74 -8.55 -23.36 -11.76
C GLU A 74 -8.58 -21.81 -11.89
N LYS A 75 -8.95 -21.32 -13.09
CA LYS A 75 -9.24 -19.90 -13.31
C LYS A 75 -10.33 -19.42 -12.36
N GLY A 76 -10.09 -18.32 -11.66
CA GLY A 76 -11.01 -17.74 -10.69
C GLY A 76 -10.90 -18.33 -9.27
N ASP A 77 -10.12 -19.39 -9.05
CA ASP A 77 -9.85 -19.89 -7.70
C ASP A 77 -9.03 -18.89 -6.88
N ARG A 78 -9.31 -18.83 -5.58
CA ARG A 78 -8.59 -17.93 -4.67
C ARG A 78 -7.40 -18.67 -4.06
N VAL A 79 -6.21 -18.14 -4.33
CA VAL A 79 -4.94 -18.61 -3.76
C VAL A 79 -4.44 -17.60 -2.73
N GLY A 80 -4.59 -17.92 -1.45
CA GLY A 80 -4.10 -17.08 -0.36
C GLY A 80 -2.59 -17.21 -0.19
N ILE A 81 -1.90 -16.11 0.09
CA ILE A 81 -0.50 -16.12 0.50
C ILE A 81 -0.33 -15.39 1.83
N TRP A 82 0.14 -16.13 2.83
CA TRP A 82 0.38 -15.65 4.19
C TRP A 82 1.87 -15.72 4.51
N ALA A 83 2.59 -14.70 4.07
CA ALA A 83 4.04 -14.66 4.13
C ALA A 83 4.59 -13.23 4.14
N MET A 84 5.81 -13.07 4.66
CA MET A 84 6.63 -11.88 4.55
C MET A 84 7.22 -11.73 3.13
N ASN A 85 8.08 -10.71 2.93
CA ASN A 85 8.75 -10.49 1.64
C ASN A 85 9.79 -11.60 1.38
N HIS A 86 9.44 -12.50 0.46
CA HIS A 86 10.31 -13.59 -0.01
C HIS A 86 10.24 -13.69 -1.53
N ALA A 87 11.21 -14.35 -2.14
CA ALA A 87 11.20 -14.63 -3.58
C ALA A 87 9.95 -15.41 -4.00
N GLU A 88 9.52 -16.37 -3.18
CA GLU A 88 8.32 -17.20 -3.38
C GLU A 88 7.04 -16.37 -3.43
N TRP A 89 7.01 -15.24 -2.71
CA TRP A 89 5.88 -14.31 -2.78
C TRP A 89 5.74 -13.70 -4.18
N VAL A 90 6.85 -13.23 -4.75
CA VAL A 90 6.87 -12.62 -6.11
C VAL A 90 6.59 -13.68 -7.18
N LEU A 91 7.13 -14.90 -7.00
CA LEU A 91 6.81 -16.03 -7.87
C LEU A 91 5.32 -16.37 -7.83
N THR A 92 4.69 -16.37 -6.65
CA THR A 92 3.25 -16.63 -6.48
C THR A 92 2.41 -15.57 -7.18
N GLN A 93 2.74 -14.29 -7.01
CA GLN A 93 2.05 -13.17 -7.68
C GLN A 93 2.00 -13.39 -9.21
N CYS A 94 3.12 -13.75 -9.81
CA CYS A 94 3.19 -13.95 -11.25
C CYS A 94 2.57 -15.29 -11.69
N ALA A 95 2.74 -16.36 -10.91
CA ALA A 95 2.22 -17.68 -11.25
C ALA A 95 0.69 -17.75 -11.18
N THR A 96 0.07 -17.17 -10.15
CA THR A 96 -1.39 -17.07 -10.05
C THR A 96 -1.96 -16.22 -11.17
N ALA A 97 -1.33 -15.07 -11.47
CA ALA A 97 -1.73 -14.20 -12.58
C ALA A 97 -1.67 -14.94 -13.94
N ARG A 98 -0.69 -15.83 -14.12
CA ARG A 98 -0.50 -16.57 -15.37
C ARG A 98 -1.56 -17.63 -15.63
N ILE A 99 -2.18 -18.17 -14.57
CA ILE A 99 -3.22 -19.20 -14.69
C ILE A 99 -4.64 -18.66 -14.40
N GLY A 100 -4.77 -17.35 -14.16
CA GLY A 100 -6.06 -16.71 -13.86
C GLY A 100 -6.61 -17.01 -12.46
N ALA A 101 -5.76 -17.53 -11.55
CA ALA A 101 -6.14 -17.67 -10.15
C ALA A 101 -6.04 -16.31 -9.43
N ILE A 102 -7.01 -16.02 -8.57
CA ILE A 102 -7.09 -14.75 -7.85
C ILE A 102 -6.23 -14.84 -6.60
N MET A 103 -5.11 -14.12 -6.57
CA MET A 103 -4.26 -14.08 -5.39
C MET A 103 -4.90 -13.27 -4.28
N VAL A 104 -4.95 -13.83 -3.06
CA VAL A 104 -5.45 -13.17 -1.85
C VAL A 104 -4.28 -12.81 -0.95
N ASN A 105 -4.05 -11.54 -0.77
CA ASN A 105 -2.97 -11.04 0.08
C ASN A 105 -3.38 -11.11 1.56
N ILE A 106 -2.80 -12.03 2.31
CA ILE A 106 -3.06 -12.17 3.74
C ILE A 106 -2.00 -11.42 4.52
N ASN A 107 -2.43 -10.50 5.39
CA ASN A 107 -1.53 -9.71 6.21
C ASN A 107 -0.73 -10.63 7.16
N PRO A 108 0.62 -10.63 7.12
CA PRO A 108 1.44 -11.48 7.98
C PRO A 108 1.29 -11.22 9.48
N ALA A 109 0.71 -10.11 9.85
CA ALA A 109 0.43 -9.80 11.25
C ALA A 109 -0.83 -10.44 11.80
N TYR A 110 -1.70 -10.94 10.94
CA TYR A 110 -2.91 -11.60 11.38
C TYR A 110 -2.58 -12.77 12.29
N ARG A 111 -3.44 -12.99 13.26
CA ARG A 111 -3.44 -14.14 14.15
C ARG A 111 -4.56 -15.08 13.73
N THR A 112 -4.75 -16.13 14.47
CA THR A 112 -5.72 -17.20 14.18
C THR A 112 -7.10 -16.63 13.84
N TYR A 113 -7.61 -15.65 14.61
CA TYR A 113 -8.95 -15.08 14.42
C TYR A 113 -9.09 -14.32 13.08
N GLU A 114 -8.15 -13.44 12.74
CA GLU A 114 -8.20 -12.70 11.48
C GLU A 114 -7.92 -13.61 10.27
N LEU A 115 -7.04 -14.62 10.46
CA LEU A 115 -6.80 -15.64 9.44
C LEU A 115 -8.08 -16.39 9.10
N GLU A 116 -8.81 -16.86 10.11
CA GLU A 116 -10.09 -17.55 9.94
C GLU A 116 -11.10 -16.72 9.16
N TYR A 117 -11.18 -15.43 9.47
CA TYR A 117 -12.05 -14.51 8.75
C TYR A 117 -11.72 -14.47 7.26
N VAL A 118 -10.42 -14.27 6.92
CA VAL A 118 -9.99 -14.15 5.52
C VAL A 118 -10.16 -15.46 4.76
N LEU A 119 -9.84 -16.62 5.37
CA LEU A 119 -10.02 -17.92 4.74
C LEU A 119 -11.49 -18.17 4.35
N LYS A 120 -12.42 -17.76 5.21
CA LYS A 120 -13.88 -17.88 4.96
C LYS A 120 -14.38 -16.86 3.96
N GLN A 121 -14.10 -15.57 4.21
CA GLN A 121 -14.69 -14.46 3.48
C GLN A 121 -14.21 -14.42 2.02
N ALA A 122 -12.93 -14.74 1.77
CA ALA A 122 -12.41 -14.87 0.42
C ALA A 122 -12.64 -16.25 -0.21
N GLU A 123 -13.27 -17.21 0.50
CA GLU A 123 -13.50 -18.57 0.00
C GLU A 123 -12.22 -19.19 -0.57
N ILE A 124 -11.11 -19.13 0.18
CA ILE A 124 -9.79 -19.56 -0.27
C ILE A 124 -9.76 -21.07 -0.51
N GLN A 125 -9.38 -21.51 -1.74
CA GLN A 125 -9.24 -22.94 -2.08
C GLN A 125 -7.83 -23.47 -1.81
N THR A 126 -6.81 -22.63 -1.99
CA THR A 126 -5.42 -22.99 -1.76
C THR A 126 -4.77 -21.89 -0.92
N VAL A 127 -4.05 -22.26 0.14
CA VAL A 127 -3.29 -21.29 0.94
C VAL A 127 -1.82 -21.65 0.97
N ILE A 128 -0.96 -20.65 0.73
CA ILE A 128 0.50 -20.74 0.84
C ILE A 128 0.89 -20.10 2.16
N VAL A 129 1.57 -20.86 3.03
CA VAL A 129 1.90 -20.46 4.40
C VAL A 129 3.40 -20.55 4.60
N GLN A 130 4.04 -19.48 5.06
CA GLN A 130 5.45 -19.53 5.45
C GLN A 130 5.65 -20.26 6.78
N GLY A 131 6.89 -20.57 7.11
CA GLY A 131 7.28 -21.12 8.40
C GLY A 131 7.29 -20.10 9.53
N ARG A 132 8.13 -20.33 10.53
CA ARG A 132 8.29 -19.42 11.67
C ARG A 132 9.05 -18.15 11.27
N PHE A 133 8.58 -17.01 11.74
CA PHE A 133 9.31 -15.74 11.65
C PHE A 133 9.24 -14.98 12.97
N LYS A 134 10.38 -14.69 13.59
CA LYS A 134 10.47 -14.09 14.93
C LYS A 134 9.58 -14.87 15.93
N THR A 135 8.63 -14.21 16.56
CA THR A 135 7.68 -14.80 17.53
C THR A 135 6.47 -15.46 16.88
N SER A 136 6.27 -15.30 15.57
CA SER A 136 5.11 -15.82 14.86
C SER A 136 5.39 -17.22 14.31
N ASP A 137 4.62 -18.21 14.75
CA ASP A 137 4.61 -19.57 14.22
C ASP A 137 3.38 -19.74 13.31
N TYR A 138 3.58 -19.44 12.01
CA TYR A 138 2.48 -19.45 11.04
C TYR A 138 1.87 -20.83 10.85
N ILE A 139 2.70 -21.89 10.88
CA ILE A 139 2.21 -23.26 10.78
C ILE A 139 1.40 -23.65 12.03
N GLY A 140 1.90 -23.28 13.23
CA GLY A 140 1.18 -23.51 14.47
C GLY A 140 -0.19 -22.79 14.51
N MET A 141 -0.21 -21.50 14.14
CA MET A 141 -1.46 -20.73 14.05
C MET A 141 -2.42 -21.27 12.99
N PHE A 142 -1.89 -21.75 11.86
CA PHE A 142 -2.72 -22.38 10.83
C PHE A 142 -3.36 -23.68 11.35
N ARG A 143 -2.59 -24.53 12.04
CA ARG A 143 -3.09 -25.77 12.67
C ARG A 143 -4.13 -25.50 13.76
N GLU A 144 -3.95 -24.44 14.51
CA GLU A 144 -4.94 -23.97 15.49
C GLU A 144 -6.25 -23.57 14.80
N ALA A 145 -6.17 -22.84 13.68
CA ALA A 145 -7.34 -22.44 12.89
C ALA A 145 -8.03 -23.64 12.21
N CYS A 146 -7.25 -24.60 11.70
CA CYS A 146 -7.69 -25.74 10.91
C CYS A 146 -6.95 -27.03 11.33
N PRO A 147 -7.34 -27.64 12.47
CA PRO A 147 -6.67 -28.84 12.99
C PRO A 147 -6.83 -30.06 12.08
N GLU A 148 -7.86 -30.08 11.23
CA GLU A 148 -8.14 -31.16 10.27
C GLU A 148 -6.97 -31.36 9.29
N VAL A 149 -6.10 -30.37 9.11
CA VAL A 149 -4.91 -30.50 8.24
C VAL A 149 -3.99 -31.63 8.69
N ASP A 150 -3.89 -31.90 9.99
CA ASP A 150 -3.03 -32.97 10.52
C ASP A 150 -3.61 -34.37 10.33
N THR A 151 -4.89 -34.49 10.06
CA THR A 151 -5.59 -35.78 9.82
C THR A 151 -5.93 -36.01 8.35
N SER A 152 -5.92 -34.95 7.55
CA SER A 152 -6.24 -35.02 6.13
C SER A 152 -5.06 -35.54 5.30
N ARG A 153 -5.39 -36.19 4.19
CA ARG A 153 -4.42 -36.50 3.14
C ARG A 153 -4.03 -35.20 2.42
N THR A 154 -2.74 -35.02 2.15
CA THR A 154 -2.23 -33.88 1.39
C THR A 154 -2.98 -33.71 0.05
N GLY A 155 -3.52 -32.55 -0.22
CA GLY A 155 -4.33 -32.24 -1.41
C GLY A 155 -5.79 -32.67 -1.33
N HIS A 156 -6.24 -33.14 -0.17
CA HIS A 156 -7.62 -33.55 0.10
C HIS A 156 -8.03 -33.09 1.50
N LEU A 157 -7.88 -31.81 1.78
CA LEU A 157 -8.32 -31.22 3.04
C LEU A 157 -9.85 -31.13 3.03
N GLU A 158 -10.47 -31.72 4.03
CA GLU A 158 -11.91 -31.63 4.28
C GLU A 158 -12.13 -31.03 5.66
N THR A 159 -12.80 -29.90 5.71
CA THR A 159 -13.11 -29.17 6.95
C THR A 159 -14.46 -28.47 6.83
N GLU A 160 -15.33 -28.63 7.83
CA GLU A 160 -16.62 -27.92 7.88
C GLU A 160 -16.42 -26.41 8.05
N LYS A 161 -15.35 -26.03 8.76
CA LYS A 161 -15.04 -24.62 9.05
C LYS A 161 -14.65 -23.83 7.81
N PHE A 162 -13.95 -24.45 6.85
CA PHE A 162 -13.46 -23.85 5.61
C PHE A 162 -13.82 -24.73 4.40
N PRO A 163 -15.09 -24.78 4.00
CA PRO A 163 -15.56 -25.74 3.01
C PRO A 163 -14.95 -25.60 1.60
N PHE A 164 -14.35 -24.47 1.31
CA PHE A 164 -13.66 -24.21 0.03
C PHE A 164 -12.18 -24.63 0.06
N LEU A 165 -11.55 -24.70 1.24
CA LEU A 165 -10.11 -24.93 1.39
C LEU A 165 -9.76 -26.40 1.10
N LYS A 166 -9.00 -26.64 0.02
CA LYS A 166 -8.59 -27.96 -0.45
C LYS A 166 -7.12 -28.23 -0.25
N ASN A 167 -6.29 -27.20 -0.45
CA ASN A 167 -4.84 -27.34 -0.49
C ASN A 167 -4.16 -26.37 0.48
N VAL A 168 -3.15 -26.89 1.18
CA VAL A 168 -2.23 -26.10 1.98
C VAL A 168 -0.81 -26.34 1.47
N ILE A 169 -0.10 -25.28 1.16
CA ILE A 169 1.29 -25.31 0.67
C ILE A 169 2.18 -24.65 1.72
N PHE A 170 3.12 -25.40 2.23
CA PHE A 170 4.17 -24.86 3.07
C PHE A 170 5.26 -24.25 2.20
N MET A 171 5.60 -23.00 2.48
CA MET A 171 6.65 -22.24 1.78
C MET A 171 8.05 -22.63 2.29
N GLY A 172 8.37 -23.92 2.17
CA GLY A 172 9.62 -24.56 2.59
C GLY A 172 9.62 -26.02 2.15
N ASP A 173 10.75 -26.69 2.36
CA ASP A 173 10.94 -28.08 1.89
C ASP A 173 10.84 -29.13 2.99
N GLU A 174 10.85 -28.72 4.25
CA GLU A 174 10.65 -29.65 5.37
C GLU A 174 9.22 -30.22 5.33
N PRO A 175 9.04 -31.55 5.45
CA PRO A 175 7.73 -32.17 5.40
C PRO A 175 6.80 -31.66 6.51
N GLN A 176 5.64 -31.14 6.11
CA GLN A 176 4.55 -30.77 7.01
C GLN A 176 3.36 -31.69 6.79
N LYS A 177 2.82 -32.27 7.88
CA LYS A 177 1.67 -33.18 7.78
C LYS A 177 0.47 -32.48 7.16
N GLY A 178 -0.19 -33.11 6.18
CA GLY A 178 -1.33 -32.57 5.47
C GLY A 178 -1.04 -31.45 4.47
N MET A 179 0.20 -30.98 4.37
CA MET A 179 0.60 -29.87 3.50
C MET A 179 1.51 -30.35 2.38
N PHE A 180 1.46 -29.70 1.22
CA PHE A 180 2.51 -29.81 0.20
C PHE A 180 3.73 -29.01 0.64
N SER A 181 4.96 -29.52 0.39
CA SER A 181 6.15 -28.65 0.42
C SER A 181 6.29 -27.86 -0.87
N TRP A 182 7.12 -26.81 -0.85
CA TRP A 182 7.37 -25.98 -2.03
C TRP A 182 7.94 -26.80 -3.19
N SER A 183 8.96 -27.63 -2.91
CA SER A 183 9.56 -28.51 -3.92
C SER A 183 8.59 -29.56 -4.48
N GLN A 184 7.64 -30.06 -3.67
CA GLN A 184 6.60 -30.96 -4.15
C GLN A 184 5.66 -30.28 -5.15
N ILE A 185 5.29 -29.01 -4.94
CA ILE A 185 4.47 -28.26 -5.90
C ILE A 185 5.21 -28.09 -7.22
N ILE A 186 6.47 -27.67 -7.18
CA ILE A 186 7.29 -27.51 -8.38
C ILE A 186 7.44 -28.85 -9.13
N SER A 187 7.70 -29.93 -8.40
CA SER A 187 7.83 -31.28 -9.01
C SER A 187 6.54 -31.75 -9.65
N ARG A 188 5.38 -31.53 -9.01
CA ARG A 188 4.06 -31.90 -9.58
C ARG A 188 3.74 -31.18 -10.87
N GLY A 189 4.26 -29.96 -11.07
CA GLY A 189 4.13 -29.20 -12.31
C GLY A 189 4.64 -29.92 -13.54
N GLN A 190 5.51 -30.93 -13.39
CA GLN A 190 5.99 -31.75 -14.51
C GLN A 190 4.86 -32.57 -15.19
N ALA A 191 3.78 -32.83 -14.48
CA ALA A 191 2.62 -33.54 -14.99
C ALA A 191 1.75 -32.67 -15.92
N VAL A 192 1.89 -31.36 -15.90
CA VAL A 192 1.20 -30.41 -16.77
C VAL A 192 2.16 -29.96 -17.86
N SER A 193 1.76 -30.09 -19.12
CA SER A 193 2.59 -29.71 -20.25
C SER A 193 2.73 -28.19 -20.39
N LYS A 194 3.71 -27.74 -21.17
CA LYS A 194 3.86 -26.32 -21.49
C LYS A 194 2.69 -25.81 -22.32
N ASP A 195 2.15 -26.64 -23.20
CA ASP A 195 1.03 -26.27 -24.07
C ASP A 195 -0.27 -26.09 -23.26
N GLU A 196 -0.50 -26.90 -22.22
CA GLU A 196 -1.62 -26.70 -21.30
C GLU A 196 -1.50 -25.38 -20.53
N LEU A 197 -0.29 -24.99 -20.09
CA LEU A 197 -0.08 -23.69 -19.46
C LEU A 197 -0.33 -22.54 -20.44
N VAL A 198 0.13 -22.66 -21.69
CA VAL A 198 -0.12 -21.66 -22.74
C VAL A 198 -1.61 -21.56 -23.04
N ALA A 199 -2.31 -22.67 -23.20
CA ALA A 199 -3.75 -22.69 -23.43
C ALA A 199 -4.54 -22.04 -22.28
N ARG A 200 -4.10 -22.25 -21.02
CA ARG A 200 -4.69 -21.58 -19.84
C ARG A 200 -4.45 -20.07 -19.90
N GLU A 201 -3.23 -19.62 -20.21
CA GLU A 201 -2.89 -18.20 -20.34
C GLU A 201 -3.71 -17.53 -21.45
N GLU A 202 -3.86 -18.18 -22.61
CA GLU A 202 -4.65 -17.68 -23.75
C GLU A 202 -6.16 -17.60 -23.47
N SER A 203 -6.66 -18.30 -22.45
CA SER A 203 -8.06 -18.22 -22.00
C SER A 203 -8.36 -17.03 -21.09
N LEU A 204 -7.36 -16.24 -20.73
CA LEU A 204 -7.49 -15.12 -19.80
C LEU A 204 -7.79 -13.81 -20.54
N ASP A 205 -8.51 -12.94 -19.86
CA ASP A 205 -8.76 -11.57 -20.29
C ASP A 205 -8.06 -10.60 -19.34
N PHE A 206 -7.57 -9.46 -19.86
CA PHE A 206 -6.95 -8.43 -19.02
C PHE A 206 -7.93 -7.80 -18.02
N ASP A 207 -9.22 -7.90 -18.24
CA ASP A 207 -10.28 -7.50 -17.31
C ASP A 207 -10.62 -8.54 -16.24
N ASP A 208 -10.06 -9.75 -16.31
CA ASP A 208 -10.28 -10.77 -15.29
C ASP A 208 -9.82 -10.26 -13.91
N PRO A 209 -10.56 -10.56 -12.82
CA PRO A 209 -10.10 -10.30 -11.47
C PRO A 209 -8.88 -11.17 -11.16
N ILE A 210 -7.84 -10.58 -10.57
CA ILE A 210 -6.57 -11.26 -10.34
C ILE A 210 -6.05 -11.14 -8.92
N ASN A 211 -6.61 -10.22 -8.16
CA ASN A 211 -6.17 -9.99 -6.79
C ASN A 211 -7.32 -9.58 -5.89
N ILE A 212 -7.31 -10.09 -4.66
CA ILE A 212 -8.11 -9.60 -3.53
C ILE A 212 -7.16 -9.10 -2.46
N MET A 213 -7.21 -7.80 -2.19
CA MET A 213 -6.37 -7.16 -1.18
C MET A 213 -7.21 -6.60 -0.06
N TYR A 214 -6.92 -7.03 1.17
CA TYR A 214 -7.67 -6.60 2.34
C TYR A 214 -7.20 -5.25 2.84
N THR A 215 -8.17 -4.33 3.02
CA THR A 215 -7.95 -3.02 3.64
C THR A 215 -8.46 -3.04 5.07
N SER A 216 -7.75 -2.35 5.98
CA SER A 216 -8.25 -2.14 7.33
C SER A 216 -9.47 -1.22 7.28
N GLY A 217 -10.65 -1.78 7.43
CA GLY A 217 -11.89 -1.02 7.58
C GLY A 217 -11.88 -0.20 8.89
N THR A 218 -12.51 0.97 8.84
CA THR A 218 -12.66 1.84 10.03
C THR A 218 -13.85 1.45 10.92
N THR A 219 -14.67 0.50 10.46
CA THR A 219 -15.96 0.14 11.06
C THR A 219 -16.11 -1.36 11.29
N GLY A 220 -15.02 -2.14 11.42
CA GLY A 220 -15.13 -3.57 11.66
C GLY A 220 -14.10 -4.42 10.90
N PHE A 221 -14.54 -5.55 10.34
CA PHE A 221 -13.68 -6.47 9.61
C PHE A 221 -13.08 -5.87 8.34
N PRO A 222 -11.86 -6.27 7.94
CA PRO A 222 -11.24 -5.83 6.71
C PRO A 222 -12.09 -6.16 5.47
N LYS A 223 -12.08 -5.27 4.47
CA LYS A 223 -12.79 -5.45 3.20
C LYS A 223 -11.83 -5.91 2.12
N GLY A 224 -12.20 -6.93 1.35
CA GLY A 224 -11.40 -7.46 0.25
C GLY A 224 -11.63 -6.67 -1.04
N VAL A 225 -10.69 -5.86 -1.45
CA VAL A 225 -10.71 -5.08 -2.70
C VAL A 225 -10.36 -5.97 -3.87
N VAL A 226 -11.22 -6.06 -4.88
CA VAL A 226 -11.03 -6.87 -6.09
C VAL A 226 -10.41 -6.04 -7.21
N LEU A 227 -9.22 -6.43 -7.65
CA LEU A 227 -8.46 -5.76 -8.71
C LEU A 227 -8.27 -6.67 -9.91
N SER A 228 -8.23 -6.09 -11.14
CA SER A 228 -8.00 -6.81 -12.38
C SER A 228 -6.52 -6.76 -12.82
N HIS A 229 -6.15 -7.60 -13.79
CA HIS A 229 -4.87 -7.43 -14.48
C HIS A 229 -4.71 -6.01 -15.01
N HIS A 230 -5.76 -5.47 -15.66
CA HIS A 230 -5.74 -4.17 -16.30
C HIS A 230 -5.43 -3.04 -15.33
N SER A 231 -6.11 -3.02 -14.18
CA SER A 231 -5.89 -1.98 -13.17
C SER A 231 -4.49 -2.06 -12.54
N ILE A 232 -4.04 -3.25 -12.18
CA ILE A 232 -2.73 -3.48 -11.55
C ILE A 232 -1.59 -3.21 -12.53
N LEU A 233 -1.67 -3.77 -13.75
CA LEU A 233 -0.60 -3.68 -14.73
C LEU A 233 -0.36 -2.24 -15.19
N ASN A 234 -1.44 -1.54 -15.54
CA ASN A 234 -1.33 -0.15 -15.99
C ASN A 234 -0.91 0.80 -14.89
N ASN A 235 -1.35 0.55 -13.63
CA ASN A 235 -0.90 1.37 -12.52
C ASN A 235 0.62 1.23 -12.31
N GLY A 236 1.14 0.00 -12.27
CA GLY A 236 2.58 -0.23 -12.18
C GLY A 236 3.36 0.32 -13.38
N TYR A 237 2.82 0.22 -14.59
CA TYR A 237 3.45 0.80 -15.79
C TYR A 237 3.56 2.33 -15.69
N ILE A 238 2.48 3.04 -15.38
CA ILE A 238 2.48 4.50 -15.25
C ILE A 238 3.41 4.97 -14.13
N ILE A 239 3.48 4.23 -13.02
CA ILE A 239 4.41 4.50 -11.93
C ILE A 239 5.87 4.38 -12.39
N GLY A 240 6.22 3.34 -13.11
CA GLY A 240 7.57 3.17 -13.64
C GLY A 240 7.95 4.27 -14.64
N GLU A 241 7.02 4.66 -15.53
CA GLU A 241 7.20 5.82 -16.43
C GLU A 241 7.44 7.11 -15.64
N GLY A 242 6.67 7.36 -14.57
CA GLY A 242 6.81 8.55 -13.73
C GLY A 242 8.16 8.64 -13.01
N MET A 243 8.80 7.49 -12.73
CA MET A 243 10.15 7.40 -12.17
C MET A 243 11.26 7.29 -13.22
N ASN A 244 10.93 7.29 -14.51
CA ASN A 244 11.85 7.04 -15.63
C ASN A 244 12.61 5.71 -15.45
N PHE A 245 11.89 4.62 -15.11
CA PHE A 245 12.48 3.31 -14.96
C PHE A 245 12.92 2.71 -16.30
N SER A 246 13.98 1.92 -16.25
CA SER A 246 14.54 1.17 -17.36
C SER A 246 15.13 -0.15 -16.87
N GLU A 247 15.59 -0.99 -17.81
CA GLU A 247 16.28 -2.24 -17.48
C GLU A 247 17.59 -2.08 -16.69
N LYS A 248 18.06 -0.83 -16.53
CA LYS A 248 19.26 -0.50 -15.74
C LYS A 248 18.95 -0.24 -14.28
N ASP A 249 17.69 -0.03 -13.96
CA ASP A 249 17.28 0.33 -12.61
C ASP A 249 17.18 -0.89 -11.70
N ARG A 250 17.52 -0.67 -10.44
CA ARG A 250 17.49 -1.67 -9.38
C ARG A 250 16.77 -1.06 -8.18
N LEU A 251 15.56 -1.52 -7.92
CA LEU A 251 14.71 -0.99 -6.85
C LEU A 251 14.89 -1.79 -5.56
N CYS A 252 15.36 -1.15 -4.50
CA CYS A 252 15.32 -1.69 -3.14
C CYS A 252 13.88 -1.60 -2.61
N ILE A 253 13.32 -2.76 -2.16
CA ILE A 253 11.91 -2.90 -1.78
C ILE A 253 11.80 -3.37 -0.32
N PRO A 254 11.89 -2.48 0.67
CA PRO A 254 11.63 -2.80 2.07
C PRO A 254 10.14 -2.78 2.43
N VAL A 255 9.30 -2.20 1.56
CA VAL A 255 7.85 -2.13 1.76
C VAL A 255 7.17 -3.48 1.59
N PRO A 256 6.12 -3.79 2.38
CA PRO A 256 5.54 -5.13 2.40
C PRO A 256 4.75 -5.47 1.13
N PHE A 257 4.92 -6.71 0.65
CA PHE A 257 4.25 -7.20 -0.56
C PHE A 257 2.75 -7.47 -0.39
N TYR A 258 2.30 -7.77 0.81
CA TYR A 258 0.87 -7.95 1.05
C TYR A 258 0.06 -6.65 0.87
N HIS A 259 0.75 -5.50 0.75
CA HIS A 259 0.19 -4.19 0.48
C HIS A 259 0.48 -3.77 -0.99
N CYS A 260 -0.43 -3.00 -1.59
CA CYS A 260 -0.30 -2.51 -2.97
C CYS A 260 0.99 -1.70 -3.22
N PHE A 261 1.58 -1.09 -2.20
CA PHE A 261 2.86 -0.40 -2.34
C PHE A 261 3.97 -1.37 -2.79
N GLY A 262 4.12 -2.50 -2.10
CA GLY A 262 5.09 -3.53 -2.51
C GLY A 262 4.66 -4.29 -3.76
N MET A 263 3.39 -4.72 -3.81
CA MET A 263 2.91 -5.57 -4.89
C MET A 263 2.81 -4.85 -6.23
N VAL A 264 2.26 -3.63 -6.28
CA VAL A 264 2.01 -2.90 -7.53
C VAL A 264 3.06 -1.85 -7.79
N LEU A 265 3.22 -0.87 -6.87
CA LEU A 265 4.15 0.25 -7.09
C LEU A 265 5.61 -0.19 -7.16
N SER A 266 5.94 -1.39 -6.61
CA SER A 266 7.30 -1.94 -6.67
C SER A 266 7.41 -3.07 -7.68
N ASN A 267 6.77 -4.23 -7.43
CA ASN A 267 6.98 -5.43 -8.26
C ASN A 267 6.51 -5.21 -9.72
N ILE A 268 5.29 -4.71 -9.91
CA ILE A 268 4.75 -4.52 -11.26
C ILE A 268 5.46 -3.37 -11.98
N ALA A 269 5.80 -2.28 -11.29
CA ALA A 269 6.57 -1.19 -11.88
C ALA A 269 7.95 -1.68 -12.37
N CYS A 270 8.66 -2.50 -11.59
CA CYS A 270 9.91 -3.13 -12.05
C CYS A 270 9.68 -4.05 -13.24
N MET A 271 8.70 -4.95 -13.14
CA MET A 271 8.42 -5.94 -14.19
C MET A 271 8.08 -5.28 -15.53
N THR A 272 7.26 -4.23 -15.53
CA THR A 272 6.86 -3.55 -16.78
C THR A 272 8.01 -2.84 -17.48
N HIS A 273 9.11 -2.51 -16.80
CA HIS A 273 10.26 -1.79 -17.32
C HIS A 273 11.53 -2.64 -17.45
N GLY A 274 11.47 -3.92 -17.04
CA GLY A 274 12.65 -4.79 -17.03
C GLY A 274 13.65 -4.45 -15.94
N SER A 275 13.24 -3.67 -14.93
CA SER A 275 14.05 -3.27 -13.77
C SER A 275 14.19 -4.42 -12.76
N THR A 276 15.21 -4.38 -11.91
CA THR A 276 15.48 -5.41 -10.90
C THR A 276 14.71 -5.13 -9.61
N MET A 277 13.96 -6.11 -9.12
CA MET A 277 13.39 -6.13 -7.77
C MET A 277 14.46 -6.61 -6.78
N VAL A 278 14.82 -5.80 -5.78
CA VAL A 278 15.84 -6.14 -4.77
C VAL A 278 15.20 -6.14 -3.37
N LEU A 279 15.18 -7.30 -2.74
CA LEU A 279 14.59 -7.56 -1.42
C LEU A 279 15.69 -7.55 -0.35
N PRO A 280 15.77 -6.52 0.51
CA PRO A 280 16.83 -6.46 1.53
C PRO A 280 16.62 -7.50 2.64
N SER A 281 15.40 -7.66 3.11
CA SER A 281 15.02 -8.46 4.28
C SER A 281 13.56 -8.88 4.22
N PRO A 282 13.10 -9.86 5.03
CA PRO A 282 11.68 -10.26 5.05
C PRO A 282 10.73 -9.16 5.51
N THR A 283 11.19 -8.26 6.38
CA THR A 283 10.48 -7.07 6.88
C THR A 283 11.41 -5.88 6.83
N PHE A 284 10.88 -4.68 6.98
CA PHE A 284 11.72 -3.49 7.06
C PHE A 284 12.77 -3.61 8.18
N ASP A 285 14.02 -3.36 7.82
CA ASP A 285 15.18 -3.20 8.72
C ASP A 285 16.08 -2.15 8.09
N ALA A 286 16.25 -1.02 8.78
CA ALA A 286 16.98 0.14 8.24
C ALA A 286 18.44 -0.22 7.87
N LEU A 287 19.11 -1.02 8.71
CA LEU A 287 20.50 -1.41 8.47
C LEU A 287 20.62 -2.31 7.23
N GLU A 288 19.73 -3.29 7.09
CA GLU A 288 19.72 -4.18 5.93
C GLU A 288 19.37 -3.43 4.63
N VAL A 289 18.52 -2.39 4.70
CA VAL A 289 18.27 -1.49 3.55
C VAL A 289 19.56 -0.77 3.15
N LEU A 290 20.25 -0.12 4.09
CA LEU A 290 21.50 0.63 3.81
C LEU A 290 22.58 -0.28 3.21
N LYS A 291 22.81 -1.46 3.77
CA LYS A 291 23.72 -2.48 3.25
C LYS A 291 23.36 -2.93 1.83
N THR A 292 22.07 -3.16 1.60
CA THR A 292 21.56 -3.65 0.32
C THR A 292 21.69 -2.60 -0.76
N VAL A 293 21.36 -1.34 -0.47
CA VAL A 293 21.51 -0.23 -1.43
C VAL A 293 22.93 -0.13 -1.94
N GLU A 294 23.92 -0.18 -1.05
CA GLU A 294 25.34 -0.14 -1.45
C GLU A 294 25.76 -1.40 -2.18
N LYS A 295 25.53 -2.58 -1.60
CA LYS A 295 25.97 -3.89 -2.13
C LYS A 295 25.40 -4.18 -3.50
N GLU A 296 24.10 -3.99 -3.65
CA GLU A 296 23.37 -4.27 -4.90
C GLU A 296 23.36 -3.08 -5.86
N ARG A 297 23.98 -1.95 -5.45
CA ARG A 297 24.03 -0.70 -6.25
C ARG A 297 22.62 -0.27 -6.68
N CYS A 298 21.69 -0.25 -5.74
CA CYS A 298 20.31 0.14 -6.03
C CYS A 298 20.25 1.58 -6.56
N THR A 299 19.43 1.81 -7.58
CA THR A 299 19.21 3.12 -8.20
C THR A 299 17.94 3.78 -7.69
N ALA A 300 17.07 2.99 -7.08
CA ALA A 300 15.80 3.43 -6.52
C ALA A 300 15.53 2.78 -5.16
N LEU A 301 14.79 3.49 -4.30
CA LEU A 301 14.36 3.02 -2.99
C LEU A 301 12.93 3.48 -2.73
N HIS A 302 12.06 2.55 -2.35
CA HIS A 302 10.70 2.83 -1.91
C HIS A 302 10.60 2.80 -0.39
N GLY A 303 9.77 3.65 0.18
CA GLY A 303 9.53 3.64 1.61
C GLY A 303 8.34 4.51 2.03
N VAL A 304 7.82 4.25 3.22
CA VAL A 304 6.95 5.20 3.92
C VAL A 304 7.83 6.20 4.67
N PRO A 305 7.33 7.39 5.05
CA PRO A 305 8.14 8.40 5.73
C PRO A 305 8.93 7.88 6.94
N THR A 306 8.30 7.06 7.78
CA THR A 306 8.94 6.47 8.97
C THR A 306 10.13 5.57 8.65
N MET A 307 10.14 4.89 7.48
CA MET A 307 11.27 4.09 7.02
C MET A 307 12.46 4.99 6.68
N PHE A 308 12.24 6.05 5.90
CA PHE A 308 13.29 7.01 5.56
C PHE A 308 13.85 7.73 6.80
N ILE A 309 13.00 8.08 7.77
CA ILE A 309 13.45 8.66 9.03
C ILE A 309 14.35 7.67 9.77
N ALA A 310 13.96 6.40 9.87
CA ALA A 310 14.75 5.37 10.54
C ALA A 310 16.09 5.11 9.83
N GLU A 311 16.13 5.13 8.50
CA GLU A 311 17.34 5.00 7.69
C GLU A 311 18.28 6.18 7.90
N LEU A 312 17.77 7.42 7.81
CA LEU A 312 18.56 8.66 7.98
C LEU A 312 19.10 8.81 9.41
N SER A 313 18.35 8.33 10.41
CA SER A 313 18.72 8.40 11.84
C SER A 313 19.58 7.22 12.28
N HIS A 314 19.82 6.23 11.43
CA HIS A 314 20.58 5.04 11.81
C HIS A 314 22.04 5.42 12.08
N PRO A 315 22.65 4.99 13.22
CA PRO A 315 24.03 5.34 13.56
C PRO A 315 25.07 4.96 12.50
N ASP A 316 24.80 3.89 11.77
CA ASP A 316 25.65 3.39 10.70
C ASP A 316 25.38 4.01 9.32
N PHE A 317 24.40 4.91 9.19
CA PHE A 317 24.09 5.58 7.91
C PHE A 317 25.35 6.12 7.20
N PRO A 318 26.27 6.83 7.90
CA PRO A 318 27.47 7.38 7.24
C PRO A 318 28.47 6.34 6.72
N LYS A 319 28.31 5.05 7.10
CA LYS A 319 29.19 3.96 6.67
C LYS A 319 28.83 3.42 5.29
N TYR A 320 27.62 3.70 4.80
CA TYR A 320 27.10 3.15 3.56
C TYR A 320 26.92 4.21 2.48
N SER A 321 27.24 3.87 1.24
CA SER A 321 27.14 4.79 0.11
C SER A 321 25.75 4.76 -0.53
N MET A 322 25.06 5.90 -0.53
CA MET A 322 23.78 6.08 -1.21
C MET A 322 23.95 6.69 -2.62
N LYS A 323 25.17 6.79 -3.14
CA LYS A 323 25.48 7.53 -4.39
C LYS A 323 24.85 6.96 -5.65
N THR A 324 24.45 5.69 -5.64
CA THR A 324 23.78 5.06 -6.79
C THR A 324 22.29 5.35 -6.85
N LEU A 325 21.68 5.75 -5.74
CA LEU A 325 20.27 6.14 -5.71
C LEU A 325 20.05 7.39 -6.55
N ARG A 326 18.92 7.46 -7.25
CA ARG A 326 18.46 8.66 -7.97
C ARG A 326 16.99 8.95 -7.70
N THR A 327 16.16 7.91 -7.57
CA THR A 327 14.68 8.01 -7.53
C THR A 327 14.08 7.04 -6.52
N GLY A 328 12.77 7.07 -6.40
CA GLY A 328 11.95 6.22 -5.56
C GLY A 328 10.68 6.92 -5.15
N ILE A 329 9.85 6.22 -4.40
CA ILE A 329 8.58 6.73 -3.91
C ILE A 329 8.61 6.86 -2.40
N MET A 330 8.19 8.02 -1.88
CA MET A 330 7.75 8.19 -0.51
C MET A 330 6.23 8.32 -0.53
N ALA A 331 5.52 7.38 0.08
CA ALA A 331 4.04 7.34 0.05
C ALA A 331 3.47 6.54 1.23
N GLY A 332 2.14 6.35 1.23
CA GLY A 332 1.43 5.52 2.21
C GLY A 332 0.97 6.27 3.46
N SER A 333 1.51 7.43 3.74
CA SER A 333 1.07 8.39 4.76
C SER A 333 1.47 9.81 4.33
N PRO A 334 1.05 10.87 5.05
CA PRO A 334 1.55 12.22 4.80
C PRO A 334 3.08 12.26 4.80
N CYS A 335 3.68 12.84 3.76
CA CYS A 335 5.12 12.94 3.59
C CYS A 335 5.61 14.29 4.13
N PRO A 336 6.39 14.32 5.23
CA PRO A 336 6.91 15.57 5.77
C PRO A 336 7.90 16.22 4.80
N ILE A 337 7.73 17.51 4.53
CA ILE A 337 8.51 18.25 3.55
C ILE A 337 10.01 18.20 3.86
N GLU A 338 10.38 18.37 5.12
CA GLU A 338 11.78 18.38 5.55
C GLU A 338 12.44 17.01 5.41
N VAL A 339 11.71 15.92 5.70
CA VAL A 339 12.20 14.54 5.48
C VAL A 339 12.48 14.32 3.99
N MET A 340 11.57 14.74 3.12
CA MET A 340 11.77 14.64 1.67
C MET A 340 13.01 15.41 1.20
N LYS A 341 13.26 16.62 1.72
CA LYS A 341 14.46 17.42 1.42
C LYS A 341 15.73 16.72 1.93
N GLU A 342 15.68 16.11 3.12
CA GLU A 342 16.82 15.37 3.65
C GLU A 342 17.15 14.12 2.84
N VAL A 343 16.15 13.34 2.45
CA VAL A 343 16.31 12.19 1.56
C VAL A 343 16.94 12.61 0.23
N ASN A 344 16.43 13.68 -0.37
CA ASN A 344 17.00 14.23 -1.60
C ASN A 344 18.50 14.56 -1.41
N ARG A 345 18.86 15.24 -0.34
CA ARG A 345 20.23 15.72 -0.08
C ARG A 345 21.19 14.63 0.40
N LYS A 346 20.77 13.81 1.40
CA LYS A 346 21.64 12.86 2.09
C LYS A 346 21.68 11.48 1.40
N MET A 347 20.57 11.08 0.76
CA MET A 347 20.46 9.79 0.08
C MET A 347 20.61 9.89 -1.44
N ASN A 348 20.98 11.05 -1.97
CA ASN A 348 21.16 11.30 -3.42
C ASN A 348 19.91 11.06 -4.27
N MET A 349 18.70 11.04 -3.67
CA MET A 349 17.44 10.77 -4.37
C MET A 349 16.87 12.07 -4.98
N SER A 350 17.60 12.65 -5.92
CA SER A 350 17.23 13.94 -6.55
C SER A 350 15.91 13.85 -7.34
N GLU A 351 15.48 12.66 -7.73
CA GLU A 351 14.28 12.37 -8.50
C GLU A 351 13.19 11.65 -7.65
N ILE A 352 13.24 11.77 -6.30
CA ILE A 352 12.22 11.17 -5.45
C ILE A 352 10.84 11.77 -5.74
N VAL A 353 9.80 10.94 -5.72
CA VAL A 353 8.42 11.32 -6.05
C VAL A 353 7.43 10.90 -4.96
N ILE A 354 6.28 11.54 -4.95
CA ILE A 354 5.12 11.16 -4.12
C ILE A 354 4.05 10.55 -5.03
N VAL A 355 3.38 9.53 -4.53
CA VAL A 355 2.19 8.91 -5.14
C VAL A 355 1.06 8.95 -4.12
N TYR A 356 -0.11 9.40 -4.54
CA TYR A 356 -1.34 9.33 -3.76
C TYR A 356 -2.33 8.37 -4.40
N GLY A 357 -3.04 7.66 -3.54
CA GLY A 357 -4.13 6.77 -3.86
C GLY A 357 -4.41 5.79 -2.73
N GLN A 358 -5.22 4.80 -3.01
CA GLN A 358 -5.67 3.79 -2.04
C GLN A 358 -5.83 2.44 -2.73
N THR A 359 -5.98 1.36 -1.97
CA THR A 359 -6.11 0.01 -2.53
C THR A 359 -7.24 -0.06 -3.57
N GLU A 360 -8.33 0.64 -3.34
CA GLU A 360 -9.51 0.76 -4.20
C GLU A 360 -9.23 1.43 -5.56
N THR A 361 -8.02 2.00 -5.73
CA THR A 361 -7.55 2.61 -6.99
C THR A 361 -6.25 2.01 -7.52
N ALA A 362 -5.87 0.80 -7.13
CA ALA A 362 -4.84 -0.11 -7.67
C ALA A 362 -3.35 0.31 -7.61
N PRO A 363 -2.77 1.13 -6.73
CA PRO A 363 -3.39 2.06 -5.82
C PRO A 363 -3.31 3.52 -6.29
N GLY A 364 -2.46 3.89 -7.28
CA GLY A 364 -2.13 5.27 -7.61
C GLY A 364 -3.22 5.98 -8.41
N VAL A 365 -3.48 7.23 -8.07
CA VAL A 365 -4.38 8.14 -8.77
C VAL A 365 -3.65 9.40 -9.22
N THR A 366 -2.76 9.93 -8.37
CA THR A 366 -1.92 11.09 -8.69
C THR A 366 -0.46 10.82 -8.36
N MET A 367 0.44 11.52 -9.02
CA MET A 367 1.87 11.40 -8.81
C MET A 367 2.57 12.71 -9.14
N THR A 368 3.58 13.07 -8.35
CA THR A 368 4.59 14.02 -8.81
C THR A 368 5.54 13.33 -9.78
N THR A 369 6.11 14.07 -10.71
CA THR A 369 7.09 13.53 -11.66
C THR A 369 8.51 13.97 -11.33
N THR A 370 9.50 13.27 -11.84
CA THR A 370 10.92 13.63 -11.69
C THR A 370 11.25 15.00 -12.32
N LYS A 371 10.39 15.50 -13.21
CA LYS A 371 10.52 16.80 -13.89
C LYS A 371 9.90 17.95 -13.12
N ASP A 372 9.04 17.66 -12.13
CA ASP A 372 8.43 18.71 -11.31
C ASP A 372 9.50 19.38 -10.42
N PRO A 373 9.38 20.70 -10.16
CA PRO A 373 10.25 21.39 -9.20
C PRO A 373 10.18 20.70 -7.83
N LEU A 374 11.31 20.68 -7.10
CA LEU A 374 11.39 20.03 -5.79
C LEU A 374 10.28 20.52 -4.84
N GLU A 375 10.01 21.81 -4.84
CA GLU A 375 8.95 22.38 -4.00
C GLU A 375 7.57 21.76 -4.28
N ARG A 376 7.20 21.56 -5.55
CA ARG A 376 5.96 20.89 -5.93
C ARG A 376 5.97 19.40 -5.53
N ARG A 377 7.12 18.74 -5.67
CA ARG A 377 7.27 17.32 -5.30
C ARG A 377 7.16 17.05 -3.81
N VAL A 378 7.48 18.04 -2.97
CA VAL A 378 7.43 17.87 -1.50
C VAL A 378 6.16 18.44 -0.86
N SER A 379 5.42 19.32 -1.55
CA SER A 379 4.24 20.00 -0.99
C SER A 379 2.90 19.55 -1.58
N THR A 380 2.92 18.73 -2.63
CA THR A 380 1.71 18.20 -3.30
C THR A 380 1.83 16.70 -3.51
N VAL A 381 0.71 16.07 -3.86
CA VAL A 381 0.71 14.66 -4.31
C VAL A 381 0.71 14.53 -5.84
N GLY A 382 1.12 15.61 -6.52
CA GLY A 382 1.27 15.65 -7.96
C GLY A 382 -0.04 15.87 -8.73
N ARG A 383 -0.02 15.45 -9.99
CA ARG A 383 -1.16 15.55 -10.92
C ARG A 383 -1.78 14.20 -11.17
N VAL A 384 -3.00 14.22 -11.68
CA VAL A 384 -3.75 13.00 -12.01
C VAL A 384 -2.99 12.14 -13.04
N PHE A 385 -3.07 10.83 -12.85
CA PHE A 385 -2.47 9.85 -13.75
C PHE A 385 -3.06 9.93 -15.17
N PRO A 386 -2.27 9.60 -16.19
CA PRO A 386 -2.79 9.35 -17.53
C PRO A 386 -4.00 8.42 -17.51
N HIS A 387 -5.02 8.72 -18.33
CA HIS A 387 -6.24 7.93 -18.47
C HIS A 387 -7.06 7.78 -17.18
N THR A 388 -6.89 8.69 -16.24
CA THR A 388 -7.63 8.76 -14.97
C THR A 388 -8.27 10.14 -14.85
N GLU A 389 -9.40 10.20 -14.22
CA GLU A 389 -10.12 11.43 -13.91
C GLU A 389 -10.16 11.64 -12.40
N ILE A 390 -10.10 12.89 -11.99
CA ILE A 390 -10.26 13.30 -10.59
C ILE A 390 -11.22 14.49 -10.52
N LYS A 391 -12.08 14.50 -9.51
CA LYS A 391 -12.89 15.66 -9.12
C LYS A 391 -12.84 15.87 -7.63
N ILE A 392 -12.98 17.12 -7.19
CA ILE A 392 -13.17 17.49 -5.80
C ILE A 392 -14.62 17.96 -5.63
N ILE A 393 -15.34 17.36 -4.70
CA ILE A 393 -16.76 17.66 -4.47
C ILE A 393 -17.00 18.12 -3.04
N ASP A 394 -18.01 18.96 -2.87
CA ASP A 394 -18.58 19.19 -1.54
C ASP A 394 -19.30 17.92 -1.05
N PRO A 395 -18.91 17.35 0.10
CA PRO A 395 -19.47 16.09 0.58
C PRO A 395 -20.97 16.12 0.89
N LYS A 396 -21.55 17.32 1.09
CA LYS A 396 -22.97 17.48 1.44
C LYS A 396 -23.85 17.58 0.19
N SER A 397 -23.42 18.37 -0.79
CA SER A 397 -24.20 18.62 -2.01
C SER A 397 -23.84 17.71 -3.19
N GLY A 398 -22.67 17.03 -3.14
CA GLY A 398 -22.12 16.24 -4.25
C GLY A 398 -21.64 17.07 -5.45
N LYS A 399 -21.67 18.41 -5.35
CA LYS A 399 -21.27 19.31 -6.44
C LYS A 399 -19.76 19.52 -6.46
N ILE A 400 -19.20 19.67 -7.67
CA ILE A 400 -17.80 20.02 -7.85
C ILE A 400 -17.56 21.41 -7.26
N VAL A 401 -16.53 21.56 -6.42
CA VAL A 401 -16.14 22.84 -5.82
C VAL A 401 -15.21 23.63 -6.77
N PRO A 402 -15.09 24.94 -6.61
CA PRO A 402 -14.08 25.75 -7.31
C PRO A 402 -12.64 25.24 -7.05
N ARG A 403 -11.71 25.55 -7.96
CA ARG A 403 -10.28 25.23 -7.74
C ARG A 403 -9.75 25.94 -6.50
N GLY A 404 -8.90 25.24 -5.75
CA GLY A 404 -8.36 25.71 -4.47
C GLY A 404 -9.27 25.50 -3.27
N GLU A 405 -10.56 25.23 -3.46
CA GLU A 405 -11.47 24.90 -2.35
C GLU A 405 -11.35 23.43 -1.93
N ILE A 406 -11.56 23.20 -0.63
CA ILE A 406 -11.46 21.88 -0.03
C ILE A 406 -12.76 21.09 -0.26
N GLY A 407 -12.63 19.84 -0.67
CA GLY A 407 -13.73 18.89 -0.79
C GLY A 407 -13.22 17.44 -0.81
N GLU A 408 -14.16 16.49 -0.96
CA GLU A 408 -13.82 15.09 -1.10
C GLU A 408 -13.22 14.80 -2.47
N ILE A 409 -12.12 14.07 -2.48
CA ILE A 409 -11.46 13.58 -3.69
C ILE A 409 -12.22 12.37 -4.21
N CYS A 410 -12.67 12.44 -5.47
CA CYS A 410 -13.24 11.30 -6.17
C CYS A 410 -12.38 10.98 -7.40
N ALA A 411 -12.15 9.68 -7.65
CA ALA A 411 -11.34 9.21 -8.77
C ALA A 411 -12.14 8.26 -9.67
N ARG A 412 -11.87 8.30 -11.00
CA ARG A 412 -12.47 7.39 -11.98
C ARG A 412 -11.44 7.02 -13.05
N GLY A 413 -11.51 5.80 -13.56
CA GLY A 413 -10.66 5.31 -14.64
C GLY A 413 -10.26 3.85 -14.48
N TYR A 414 -9.30 3.42 -15.27
CA TYR A 414 -8.81 2.03 -15.30
C TYR A 414 -8.33 1.51 -13.93
N CYS A 415 -7.89 2.41 -13.06
CA CYS A 415 -7.32 2.07 -11.75
C CYS A 415 -8.38 1.66 -10.72
N VAL A 416 -9.65 2.02 -10.90
CA VAL A 416 -10.71 1.79 -9.92
C VAL A 416 -11.00 0.29 -9.78
N MET A 417 -11.16 -0.17 -8.54
CA MET A 417 -11.50 -1.55 -8.20
C MET A 417 -12.78 -2.03 -8.89
N LYS A 418 -12.92 -3.33 -9.06
CA LYS A 418 -14.20 -3.91 -9.52
C LYS A 418 -15.28 -3.83 -8.44
N CYS A 419 -14.95 -4.21 -7.22
CA CYS A 419 -15.87 -4.20 -6.07
C CYS A 419 -15.11 -4.54 -4.78
N TYR A 420 -15.80 -4.48 -3.66
CA TYR A 420 -15.41 -5.25 -2.47
C TYR A 420 -15.99 -6.65 -2.57
N TYR A 421 -15.13 -7.67 -2.45
CA TYR A 421 -15.50 -9.08 -2.59
C TYR A 421 -16.61 -9.46 -1.62
N HIS A 422 -17.72 -9.99 -2.15
CA HIS A 422 -18.93 -10.38 -1.41
C HIS A 422 -19.47 -9.28 -0.47
N ASN A 423 -19.28 -7.99 -0.83
CA ASN A 423 -19.78 -6.86 -0.04
C ASN A 423 -20.39 -5.76 -0.93
N PRO A 424 -21.58 -6.01 -1.50
CA PRO A 424 -22.23 -5.05 -2.39
C PRO A 424 -22.60 -3.73 -1.68
N SER A 425 -22.98 -3.79 -0.40
CA SER A 425 -23.31 -2.60 0.38
C SER A 425 -22.12 -1.64 0.50
N ALA A 426 -20.94 -2.16 0.87
CA ALA A 426 -19.74 -1.35 0.93
C ALA A 426 -19.29 -0.88 -0.46
N THR A 427 -19.47 -1.71 -1.50
CA THR A 427 -19.17 -1.35 -2.88
C THR A 427 -19.99 -0.13 -3.31
N ASN A 428 -21.32 -0.19 -3.14
CA ASN A 428 -22.23 0.90 -3.52
C ASN A 428 -22.04 2.18 -2.68
N ALA A 429 -21.53 2.05 -1.46
CA ALA A 429 -21.18 3.21 -0.62
C ALA A 429 -19.86 3.88 -1.05
N THR A 430 -19.01 3.20 -1.83
CA THR A 430 -17.69 3.68 -2.25
C THR A 430 -17.65 4.04 -3.72
N LEU A 431 -18.36 3.29 -4.57
CA LEU A 431 -18.49 3.53 -6.01
C LEU A 431 -19.89 4.05 -6.30
N ASP A 432 -19.99 5.25 -6.90
CA ASP A 432 -21.24 5.80 -7.37
C ASP A 432 -21.72 5.16 -8.69
N GLU A 433 -22.93 5.51 -9.15
CA GLU A 433 -23.54 4.99 -10.39
C GLU A 433 -22.71 5.29 -11.65
N ASN A 434 -21.84 6.30 -11.60
CA ASN A 434 -20.94 6.69 -12.69
C ASN A 434 -19.53 6.14 -12.51
N HIS A 435 -19.34 5.16 -11.63
CA HIS A 435 -18.06 4.54 -11.29
C HIS A 435 -17.00 5.50 -10.72
N TRP A 436 -17.41 6.58 -10.07
CA TRP A 436 -16.51 7.38 -9.27
C TRP A 436 -16.26 6.68 -7.93
N ASN A 437 -14.98 6.49 -7.61
CA ASN A 437 -14.55 6.05 -6.30
C ASN A 437 -14.48 7.25 -5.36
N HIS A 438 -15.33 7.26 -4.35
CA HIS A 438 -15.31 8.20 -3.24
C HIS A 438 -14.20 7.81 -2.27
N THR A 439 -13.12 8.60 -2.23
CA THR A 439 -11.92 8.19 -1.47
C THR A 439 -12.07 8.37 0.04
N GLY A 440 -12.97 9.24 0.47
CA GLY A 440 -13.06 9.68 1.86
C GLY A 440 -11.90 10.58 2.28
N ASP A 441 -10.98 10.91 1.37
CA ASP A 441 -9.89 11.85 1.61
C ASP A 441 -10.30 13.24 1.12
N LEU A 442 -9.91 14.26 1.87
CA LEU A 442 -10.15 15.67 1.54
C LEU A 442 -8.92 16.28 0.89
N GLY A 443 -9.14 17.09 -0.14
CA GLY A 443 -8.05 17.75 -0.84
C GLY A 443 -8.52 18.93 -1.68
N THR A 444 -7.57 19.52 -2.40
CA THR A 444 -7.75 20.62 -3.34
C THR A 444 -7.04 20.33 -4.65
N ILE A 445 -7.48 20.93 -5.74
CA ILE A 445 -6.75 21.00 -7.02
C ILE A 445 -6.43 22.47 -7.29
N ASP A 446 -5.16 22.80 -7.54
CA ASP A 446 -4.77 24.16 -7.90
C ASP A 446 -4.96 24.44 -9.41
N GLU A 447 -4.67 25.68 -9.82
CA GLU A 447 -4.81 26.12 -11.21
C GLU A 447 -3.88 25.37 -12.19
N GLU A 448 -2.77 24.80 -11.70
CA GLU A 448 -1.83 24.01 -12.49
C GLU A 448 -2.17 22.51 -12.51
N GLY A 449 -3.23 22.09 -11.78
CA GLY A 449 -3.69 20.70 -11.69
C GLY A 449 -2.98 19.87 -10.62
N TYR A 450 -2.20 20.49 -9.73
CA TYR A 450 -1.61 19.78 -8.61
C TYR A 450 -2.64 19.54 -7.50
N VAL A 451 -2.62 18.33 -6.98
CA VAL A 451 -3.50 17.91 -5.89
C VAL A 451 -2.76 18.03 -4.56
N LYS A 452 -3.43 18.60 -3.56
CA LYS A 452 -2.95 18.63 -2.17
C LYS A 452 -3.93 17.89 -1.29
N ILE A 453 -3.44 16.95 -0.46
CA ILE A 453 -4.26 16.27 0.54
C ILE A 453 -4.31 17.12 1.80
N VAL A 454 -5.52 17.36 2.30
CA VAL A 454 -5.77 18.18 3.49
C VAL A 454 -6.08 17.33 4.71
N GLY A 455 -6.65 16.13 4.49
CA GLY A 455 -6.98 15.20 5.57
C GLY A 455 -7.94 14.11 5.13
N ARG A 456 -8.60 13.50 6.10
CA ARG A 456 -9.68 12.54 5.85
C ARG A 456 -11.01 13.11 6.31
N LEU A 457 -12.06 12.82 5.57
CA LEU A 457 -13.41 13.26 5.91
C LEU A 457 -13.82 12.82 7.33
N LYS A 458 -13.49 11.59 7.70
CA LYS A 458 -13.76 11.01 9.03
C LYS A 458 -12.84 11.48 10.16
N ASP A 459 -11.67 12.04 9.81
CA ASP A 459 -10.69 12.54 10.81
C ASP A 459 -10.83 14.05 10.99
N MET A 460 -11.68 14.72 10.19
CA MET A 460 -12.01 16.14 10.33
C MET A 460 -12.73 16.36 11.64
N VAL A 461 -12.28 17.35 12.39
CA VAL A 461 -12.85 17.70 13.69
C VAL A 461 -13.86 18.84 13.50
N ILE A 462 -15.08 18.63 13.95
CA ILE A 462 -16.14 19.66 13.88
C ILE A 462 -16.25 20.33 15.25
N ARG A 463 -15.60 21.48 15.40
CA ARG A 463 -15.56 22.22 16.66
C ARG A 463 -16.44 23.46 16.60
N GLY A 464 -17.59 23.39 17.26
CA GLY A 464 -18.51 24.54 17.32
C GLY A 464 -19.02 25.00 15.94
N GLY A 465 -19.14 24.08 14.98
CA GLY A 465 -19.56 24.36 13.61
C GLY A 465 -18.41 24.63 12.63
N GLU A 466 -17.17 24.79 13.13
CA GLU A 466 -15.97 24.97 12.30
C GLU A 466 -15.33 23.63 11.94
N ASN A 467 -15.05 23.43 10.67
CA ASN A 467 -14.32 22.25 10.19
C ASN A 467 -12.82 22.48 10.38
N ILE A 468 -12.20 21.64 11.20
CA ILE A 468 -10.76 21.69 11.48
C ILE A 468 -10.10 20.45 10.89
N TYR A 469 -9.05 20.67 10.14
CA TYR A 469 -8.28 19.61 9.51
C TYR A 469 -7.02 19.34 10.34
N PRO A 470 -6.93 18.19 11.05
CA PRO A 470 -5.80 17.88 11.93
C PRO A 470 -4.43 18.06 11.28
N ARG A 471 -4.31 17.69 10.00
CA ARG A 471 -3.06 17.79 9.26
C ARG A 471 -2.48 19.21 9.18
N GLU A 472 -3.32 20.23 9.09
CA GLU A 472 -2.87 21.63 9.05
C GLU A 472 -2.15 22.01 10.36
N ILE A 473 -2.66 21.50 11.49
CA ILE A 473 -2.08 21.73 12.80
C ILE A 473 -0.81 20.89 12.99
N GLU A 474 -0.82 19.66 12.52
CA GLU A 474 0.35 18.76 12.52
C GLU A 474 1.51 19.38 11.73
N GLU A 475 1.26 19.82 10.49
CA GLU A 475 2.27 20.51 9.67
C GLU A 475 2.82 21.77 10.34
N PHE A 476 1.96 22.56 11.01
CA PHE A 476 2.39 23.74 11.75
C PHE A 476 3.26 23.37 12.96
N LEU A 477 2.86 22.40 13.76
CA LEU A 477 3.58 21.97 14.96
C LEU A 477 4.93 21.29 14.63
N HIS A 478 5.08 20.67 13.45
CA HIS A 478 6.37 20.15 12.98
C HIS A 478 7.46 21.21 12.81
N HIS A 479 7.11 22.51 12.74
CA HIS A 479 8.10 23.60 12.75
C HIS A 479 8.65 23.91 14.15
N HIS A 480 8.12 23.30 15.21
CA HIS A 480 8.60 23.53 16.56
C HIS A 480 9.92 22.75 16.81
N PRO A 481 11.02 23.41 17.22
CA PRO A 481 12.37 22.80 17.25
C PRO A 481 12.53 21.64 18.25
N LYS A 482 11.59 21.49 19.18
CA LYS A 482 11.62 20.43 20.20
C LYS A 482 10.63 19.28 19.89
N ILE A 483 9.89 19.33 18.78
CA ILE A 483 8.91 18.29 18.39
C ILE A 483 9.53 17.40 17.34
N ALA A 484 9.71 16.12 17.68
CA ALA A 484 10.17 15.09 16.76
C ALA A 484 9.05 14.65 15.80
N ASP A 485 7.84 14.45 16.33
CA ASP A 485 6.66 14.08 15.53
C ASP A 485 5.37 14.43 16.28
N VAL A 486 4.26 14.66 15.56
CA VAL A 486 2.99 15.08 16.13
C VAL A 486 1.80 14.63 15.29
N TYR A 487 0.76 14.16 15.98
CA TYR A 487 -0.52 13.84 15.36
C TYR A 487 -1.65 14.43 16.17
N VAL A 488 -2.71 14.89 15.49
CA VAL A 488 -3.88 15.53 16.12
C VAL A 488 -5.12 14.72 15.85
N VAL A 489 -5.94 14.54 16.89
CA VAL A 489 -7.23 13.84 16.82
C VAL A 489 -8.32 14.68 17.46
N GLY A 490 -9.56 14.50 17.00
CA GLY A 490 -10.74 15.03 17.66
C GLY A 490 -11.11 14.18 18.88
N VAL A 491 -11.49 14.81 19.96
CA VAL A 491 -12.07 14.17 21.15
C VAL A 491 -13.42 14.81 21.47
N PRO A 492 -14.38 14.08 22.09
CA PRO A 492 -15.69 14.63 22.42
C PRO A 492 -15.61 15.82 23.38
N ASP A 493 -16.43 16.84 23.13
CA ASP A 493 -16.60 17.99 24.01
C ASP A 493 -18.07 18.38 24.14
N VAL A 494 -18.54 18.58 25.37
CA VAL A 494 -19.96 18.88 25.68
C VAL A 494 -20.42 20.21 25.07
N LYS A 495 -19.53 21.20 24.96
CA LYS A 495 -19.86 22.55 24.50
C LYS A 495 -19.71 22.71 22.97
N TYR A 496 -18.65 22.15 22.43
CA TYR A 496 -18.28 22.39 21.02
C TYR A 496 -18.50 21.17 20.12
N GLY A 497 -19.03 20.05 20.67
CA GLY A 497 -19.16 18.78 19.98
C GLY A 497 -17.83 18.01 19.99
N GLU A 498 -16.79 18.63 19.46
CA GLU A 498 -15.42 18.08 19.50
C GLU A 498 -14.39 19.13 19.90
N GLU A 499 -13.27 18.65 20.43
CA GLU A 499 -12.06 19.40 20.74
C GLU A 499 -10.82 18.72 20.20
N LEU A 500 -9.73 19.46 20.07
CA LEU A 500 -8.46 18.97 19.55
C LEU A 500 -7.58 18.42 20.66
N CYS A 501 -7.04 17.22 20.43
CA CYS A 501 -6.00 16.60 21.25
C CYS A 501 -4.75 16.33 20.38
N ALA A 502 -3.63 16.99 20.71
CA ALA A 502 -2.35 16.77 20.06
C ALA A 502 -1.54 15.69 20.81
N TRP A 503 -1.09 14.68 20.12
CA TRP A 503 -0.12 13.70 20.57
C TRP A 503 1.25 14.12 20.10
N VAL A 504 2.17 14.39 21.02
CA VAL A 504 3.47 15.00 20.74
C VAL A 504 4.59 14.07 21.17
N MET A 505 5.47 13.76 20.27
CA MET A 505 6.76 13.13 20.55
C MET A 505 7.83 14.21 20.61
N VAL A 506 8.53 14.28 21.73
CA VAL A 506 9.57 15.29 21.98
C VAL A 506 10.91 14.80 21.45
N GLU A 507 11.70 15.71 20.84
CA GLU A 507 13.05 15.43 20.40
C GLU A 507 13.96 14.99 21.57
N ASN A 508 14.84 14.03 21.30
CA ASN A 508 15.76 13.46 22.28
C ASN A 508 16.60 14.57 22.97
N GLY A 509 16.63 14.55 24.28
CA GLY A 509 17.39 15.52 25.09
C GLY A 509 16.67 16.85 25.34
N HIS A 510 15.42 17.00 24.87
CA HIS A 510 14.60 18.17 25.13
C HIS A 510 13.46 17.86 26.10
N SER A 511 12.94 18.90 26.72
CA SER A 511 11.68 18.88 27.48
C SER A 511 10.72 19.89 26.87
N LEU A 512 9.44 19.57 26.87
CA LEU A 512 8.37 20.40 26.34
C LEU A 512 7.15 20.29 27.22
N SER A 513 6.49 21.40 27.53
CA SER A 513 5.24 21.45 28.29
C SER A 513 4.04 21.68 27.36
N GLU A 514 2.85 21.33 27.87
CA GLU A 514 1.60 21.60 27.14
C GLU A 514 1.42 23.10 26.86
N GLU A 515 1.80 23.97 27.81
CA GLU A 515 1.69 25.41 27.62
C GLU A 515 2.66 25.93 26.55
N GLU A 516 3.89 25.41 26.48
CA GLU A 516 4.84 25.77 25.41
C GLU A 516 4.29 25.41 24.02
N VAL A 517 3.62 24.25 23.87
CA VAL A 517 2.98 23.86 22.59
C VAL A 517 1.85 24.82 22.25
N LYS A 518 0.99 25.17 23.21
CA LYS A 518 -0.12 26.11 23.00
C LYS A 518 0.39 27.52 22.69
N GLU A 519 1.40 27.98 23.42
CA GLU A 519 2.00 29.30 23.21
C GLU A 519 2.65 29.40 21.84
N PHE A 520 3.28 28.33 21.34
CA PHE A 520 3.82 28.28 19.99
C PHE A 520 2.73 28.50 18.92
N CYS A 521 1.52 28.08 19.20
CA CYS A 521 0.36 28.25 18.31
C CYS A 521 -0.26 29.65 18.39
N ARG A 522 -0.20 30.31 19.56
CA ARG A 522 -0.89 31.59 19.81
C ARG A 522 -0.44 32.68 18.84
N GLY A 523 -1.42 33.34 18.23
CA GLY A 523 -1.17 34.43 17.28
C GLY A 523 -0.60 34.02 15.91
N LYS A 524 -0.32 32.71 15.73
CA LYS A 524 0.23 32.18 14.47
C LYS A 524 -0.77 31.33 13.71
N ILE A 525 -1.69 30.66 14.41
CA ILE A 525 -2.85 29.97 13.82
C ILE A 525 -4.13 30.45 14.47
N ALA A 526 -5.28 30.19 13.81
CA ALA A 526 -6.58 30.58 14.36
C ALA A 526 -6.80 29.94 15.74
N HIS A 527 -7.37 30.69 16.68
CA HIS A 527 -7.48 30.27 18.07
C HIS A 527 -8.25 28.96 18.25
N TYR A 528 -9.24 28.69 17.39
CA TYR A 528 -10.02 27.45 17.43
C TYR A 528 -9.25 26.23 16.93
N LYS A 529 -8.09 26.41 16.27
CA LYS A 529 -7.17 25.37 15.82
C LYS A 529 -6.09 25.03 16.87
N ILE A 530 -6.00 25.80 17.97
CA ILE A 530 -5.03 25.51 19.03
C ILE A 530 -5.50 24.27 19.79
N PRO A 531 -4.68 23.21 19.89
CA PRO A 531 -5.05 22.01 20.63
C PRO A 531 -5.39 22.33 22.10
N ARG A 532 -6.59 21.91 22.53
CA ARG A 532 -6.99 22.05 23.92
C ARG A 532 -6.21 21.11 24.82
N TYR A 533 -5.97 19.90 24.35
CA TYR A 533 -5.25 18.86 25.07
C TYR A 533 -3.95 18.53 24.35
N VAL A 534 -2.89 18.28 25.13
CA VAL A 534 -1.59 17.82 24.63
C VAL A 534 -1.18 16.59 25.43
N MET A 535 -0.91 15.49 24.75
CA MET A 535 -0.42 14.25 25.33
C MET A 535 0.99 13.98 24.82
N PHE A 536 1.94 13.85 25.75
CA PHE A 536 3.32 13.49 25.40
C PHE A 536 3.48 11.97 25.37
N VAL A 537 4.08 11.47 24.29
CA VAL A 537 4.24 10.04 24.04
C VAL A 537 5.63 9.70 23.53
N ASN A 538 6.06 8.45 23.79
CA ASN A 538 7.32 7.92 23.26
C ASN A 538 7.11 7.15 21.95
N GLU A 539 5.88 6.75 21.64
CA GLU A 539 5.50 6.04 20.43
C GLU A 539 4.05 6.33 20.07
N PHE A 540 3.71 6.21 18.80
CA PHE A 540 2.35 6.30 18.29
C PHE A 540 1.79 4.92 17.98
N PRO A 541 0.48 4.69 18.15
CA PRO A 541 -0.16 3.47 17.69
C PRO A 541 -0.11 3.42 16.15
N MET A 542 0.67 2.48 15.62
CA MET A 542 0.84 2.28 14.19
C MET A 542 0.29 0.93 13.74
N SER A 543 -0.08 0.86 12.47
CA SER A 543 -0.27 -0.41 11.78
C SER A 543 1.09 -1.02 11.42
N ILE A 544 1.11 -2.29 11.03
CA ILE A 544 2.33 -2.98 10.57
C ILE A 544 2.93 -2.34 9.31
N THR A 545 2.11 -1.62 8.55
CA THR A 545 2.55 -0.84 7.38
C THR A 545 3.12 0.53 7.76
N GLY A 546 3.28 0.84 9.05
CA GLY A 546 3.78 2.14 9.52
C GLY A 546 2.75 3.27 9.47
N LYS A 547 1.46 2.97 9.24
CA LYS A 547 0.39 3.98 9.24
C LYS A 547 -0.11 4.25 10.65
N ILE A 548 -0.23 5.53 11.00
CA ILE A 548 -0.79 5.98 12.27
C ILE A 548 -2.26 5.57 12.41
N GLN A 549 -2.63 5.02 13.54
CA GLN A 549 -3.98 4.59 13.87
C GLN A 549 -4.69 5.65 14.73
N LYS A 550 -5.13 6.74 14.09
CA LYS A 550 -5.78 7.87 14.78
C LYS A 550 -7.00 7.46 15.61
N PHE A 551 -7.75 6.44 15.21
CA PHE A 551 -8.87 5.94 15.98
C PHE A 551 -8.44 5.40 17.36
N LYS A 552 -7.29 4.69 17.45
CA LYS A 552 -6.74 4.24 18.72
C LYS A 552 -6.24 5.41 19.57
N MET A 553 -5.66 6.43 18.93
CA MET A 553 -5.27 7.66 19.63
C MET A 553 -6.50 8.35 20.23
N ARG A 554 -7.59 8.46 19.43
CA ARG A 554 -8.87 9.03 19.91
C ARG A 554 -9.42 8.25 21.11
N GLU A 555 -9.51 6.92 21.02
CA GLU A 555 -9.98 6.05 22.12
C GLU A 555 -9.12 6.20 23.37
N ALA A 556 -7.80 6.18 23.22
CA ALA A 556 -6.88 6.36 24.33
C ALA A 556 -6.97 7.76 24.95
N SER A 557 -7.15 8.81 24.13
CA SER A 557 -7.35 10.18 24.61
C SER A 557 -8.64 10.32 25.40
N ILE A 558 -9.76 9.77 24.91
CA ILE A 558 -11.06 9.80 25.61
C ILE A 558 -10.91 9.21 27.01
N LYS A 559 -10.28 8.05 27.11
CA LYS A 559 -10.05 7.36 28.39
C LYS A 559 -9.09 8.13 29.30
N ALA A 560 -7.96 8.61 28.77
CA ALA A 560 -6.95 9.31 29.55
C ALA A 560 -7.44 10.66 30.07
N LEU A 561 -8.32 11.34 29.34
CA LEU A 561 -8.87 12.64 29.66
C LEU A 561 -10.22 12.56 30.42
N GLY A 562 -10.76 11.35 30.64
CA GLY A 562 -12.03 11.17 31.34
C GLY A 562 -13.24 11.74 30.60
N LEU A 563 -13.25 11.57 29.24
CA LEU A 563 -14.27 12.13 28.37
C LEU A 563 -15.34 11.11 27.94
N GLU A 564 -15.43 9.96 28.62
CA GLU A 564 -16.37 8.88 28.29
C GLU A 564 -17.84 9.31 28.35
N ASP A 565 -18.18 10.19 29.26
CA ASP A 565 -19.56 10.70 29.37
C ASP A 565 -19.90 11.70 28.25
N ALA A 566 -18.94 12.50 27.82
CA ALA A 566 -19.10 13.37 26.66
C ALA A 566 -19.26 12.56 25.35
N SER A 567 -18.66 11.38 25.25
CA SER A 567 -18.77 10.50 24.10
C SER A 567 -20.14 9.83 23.93
N LYS A 568 -20.98 9.85 24.96
CA LYS A 568 -22.34 9.27 24.94
C LYS A 568 -23.41 10.26 24.46
N ILE A 569 -23.05 11.52 24.26
CA ILE A 569 -23.96 12.54 23.76
C ILE A 569 -24.11 12.34 22.26
N GLU A 570 -25.26 11.84 21.82
CA GLU A 570 -25.63 11.80 20.41
C GLU A 570 -25.71 13.24 19.89
N THR A 571 -24.84 13.60 18.97
CA THR A 571 -24.98 14.83 18.16
C THR A 571 -25.87 14.51 16.97
N ALA A 572 -26.96 15.26 16.82
CA ALA A 572 -27.93 15.10 15.72
C ALA A 572 -27.32 15.44 14.35
#